data_1abb718d3a6f3e2972872b96de8d64da
#
_entry.id   1abb718d3a6f3e2972872b96de8d64da
#
_cell.length_a   1.000
_cell.length_b   1.000
_cell.length_c   1.000
_cell.angle_alpha   90.00
_cell.angle_beta   90.00
_cell.angle_gamma   90.00
#
_symmetry.space_group_name_H-M   'P 1'
#
loop_
_entity.id
_entity.type
_entity.pdbx_description
1 polymer ?
#
loop_
_entity_poly.entity_id
_entity_poly.type
_entity_poly.pdbx_seq_one_letter_code
_entity_poly.pdbx_strand_id
1 'polypeptide(L)'
;MKNFLCLLLVIVMAVSCVEKIIEKPAGLIPQEKMTQLLYDLAILNAAKSTNSAILEVHFDSPTHFLFEQYNVDSVQFVQSDIYYASQPLVYEAIYKEVADRLVREKEKMEEARKIANDSLALKSRQVKDSIQD
;
A
#
# COMPACT_ATOMS: atom_id res chain seq x y z
N MET A 1 -25.35 48.53 -5.11
CA MET A 1 -26.05 47.21 -5.19
C MET A 1 -25.12 46.13 -5.74
N LYS A 2 -24.43 46.35 -6.86
CA LYS A 2 -23.49 45.36 -7.48
C LYS A 2 -22.36 44.91 -6.55
N ASN A 3 -21.71 45.86 -5.85
CA ASN A 3 -20.61 45.54 -4.91
C ASN A 3 -21.09 44.81 -3.65
N PHE A 4 -22.31 45.09 -3.19
CA PHE A 4 -22.95 44.40 -2.08
C PHE A 4 -23.26 42.93 -2.41
N LEU A 5 -23.73 42.69 -3.64
CA LEU A 5 -23.98 41.34 -4.15
C LEU A 5 -22.70 40.52 -4.25
N CYS A 6 -21.61 41.11 -4.74
CA CYS A 6 -20.28 40.46 -4.77
C CYS A 6 -19.75 40.12 -3.36
N LEU A 7 -19.92 41.02 -2.41
CA LEU A 7 -19.51 40.78 -1.03
C LEU A 7 -20.31 39.62 -0.40
N LEU A 8 -21.61 39.56 -0.63
CA LEU A 8 -22.48 38.49 -0.16
C LEU A 8 -22.10 37.13 -0.77
N LEU A 9 -21.74 37.11 -2.06
CA LEU A 9 -21.30 35.92 -2.75
C LEU A 9 -19.97 35.38 -2.19
N VAL A 10 -19.02 36.25 -1.85
CA VAL A 10 -17.75 35.87 -1.23
C VAL A 10 -17.96 35.29 0.17
N ILE A 11 -18.88 35.87 0.97
CA ILE A 11 -19.20 35.36 2.31
C ILE A 11 -19.84 33.96 2.22
N VAL A 12 -20.74 33.72 1.27
CA VAL A 12 -21.37 32.39 1.06
C VAL A 12 -20.32 31.33 0.67
N MET A 13 -19.35 31.69 -0.17
CA MET A 13 -18.25 30.80 -0.53
C MET A 13 -17.31 30.47 0.67
N ALA A 14 -17.10 31.42 1.57
CA ALA A 14 -16.25 31.24 2.76
C ALA A 14 -16.86 30.30 3.81
N VAL A 15 -18.19 30.14 3.86
CA VAL A 15 -18.88 29.28 4.83
C VAL A 15 -19.09 27.86 4.31
N SER A 16 -18.77 27.59 3.04
CA SER A 16 -19.06 26.30 2.36
C SER A 16 -18.13 25.15 2.77
N CYS A 17 -17.04 25.39 3.51
CA CYS A 17 -16.16 24.32 4.02
C CYS A 17 -16.64 23.83 5.39
N VAL A 18 -17.71 23.04 5.42
CA VAL A 18 -18.05 22.25 6.61
C VAL A 18 -17.19 20.98 6.57
N GLU A 19 -16.15 20.96 7.37
CA GLU A 19 -15.33 19.77 7.58
C GLU A 19 -16.20 18.70 8.25
N LYS A 20 -16.52 17.64 7.53
CA LYS A 20 -17.31 16.54 8.07
C LYS A 20 -16.46 15.80 9.08
N ILE A 21 -16.71 15.98 10.35
CA ILE A 21 -16.05 15.26 11.43
C ILE A 21 -16.44 13.77 11.28
N ILE A 22 -15.47 12.93 10.94
CA ILE A 22 -15.66 11.49 10.87
C ILE A 22 -15.39 10.90 12.24
N GLU A 23 -16.43 10.32 12.84
CA GLU A 23 -16.32 9.68 14.14
C GLU A 23 -15.45 8.43 14.06
N LYS A 24 -14.70 8.17 15.13
CA LYS A 24 -13.87 6.96 15.25
C LYS A 24 -14.76 5.72 15.25
N PRO A 25 -14.62 4.80 14.30
CA PRO A 25 -15.43 3.58 14.27
C PRO A 25 -15.09 2.67 15.46
N ALA A 26 -16.08 1.96 15.98
CA ALA A 26 -15.91 1.06 17.13
C ALA A 26 -14.90 -0.06 16.84
N GLY A 27 -14.82 -0.50 15.59
CA GLY A 27 -13.89 -1.52 15.11
C GLY A 27 -12.65 -0.94 14.42
N LEU A 28 -12.15 0.25 14.81
CA LEU A 28 -10.99 0.84 14.15
C LEU A 28 -9.79 -0.11 14.17
N ILE A 29 -9.26 -0.40 12.99
CA ILE A 29 -8.00 -1.13 12.84
C ILE A 29 -6.86 -0.28 13.40
N PRO A 30 -6.04 -0.79 14.34
CA PRO A 30 -4.89 -0.06 14.86
C PRO A 30 -3.95 0.39 13.73
N GLN A 31 -3.33 1.56 13.87
CA GLN A 31 -2.49 2.18 12.83
C GLN A 31 -1.39 1.23 12.32
N GLU A 32 -0.68 0.53 13.22
CA GLU A 32 0.35 -0.44 12.83
C GLU A 32 -0.22 -1.58 11.96
N LYS A 33 -1.37 -2.13 12.38
CA LYS A 33 -2.05 -3.19 11.65
C LYS A 33 -2.56 -2.69 10.30
N MET A 34 -3.08 -1.45 10.24
CA MET A 34 -3.51 -0.81 8.99
C MET A 34 -2.32 -0.62 8.04
N THR A 35 -1.18 -0.15 8.53
CA THR A 35 0.06 -0.01 7.76
C THR A 35 0.53 -1.35 7.18
N GLN A 36 0.51 -2.41 8.00
CA GLN A 36 0.92 -3.74 7.54
C GLN A 36 -0.05 -4.29 6.49
N LEU A 37 -1.35 -4.16 6.71
CA LEU A 37 -2.38 -4.60 5.78
C LEU A 37 -2.28 -3.87 4.44
N LEU A 38 -2.06 -2.55 4.45
CA LEU A 38 -1.86 -1.77 3.23
C LEU A 38 -0.57 -2.15 2.49
N TYR A 39 0.51 -2.45 3.22
CA TYR A 39 1.74 -2.96 2.63
C TYR A 39 1.50 -4.29 1.90
N ASP A 40 0.84 -5.25 2.54
CA ASP A 40 0.57 -6.56 1.95
C ASP A 40 -0.43 -6.46 0.79
N LEU A 41 -1.41 -5.55 0.86
CA LEU A 41 -2.30 -5.23 -0.26
C LEU A 41 -1.53 -4.66 -1.46
N ALA A 42 -0.53 -3.81 -1.22
CA ALA A 42 0.30 -3.27 -2.29
C ALA A 42 1.12 -4.38 -2.98
N ILE A 43 1.72 -5.30 -2.22
CA ILE A 43 2.42 -6.47 -2.75
C ILE A 43 1.47 -7.37 -3.54
N LEU A 44 0.29 -7.65 -2.99
CA LEU A 44 -0.73 -8.47 -3.65
C LEU A 44 -1.19 -7.86 -4.97
N ASN A 45 -1.43 -6.55 -5.01
CA ASN A 45 -1.81 -5.84 -6.22
C ASN A 45 -0.68 -5.85 -7.28
N ALA A 46 0.57 -5.70 -6.86
CA ALA A 46 1.72 -5.81 -7.75
C ALA A 46 1.85 -7.22 -8.33
N ALA A 47 1.70 -8.25 -7.51
CA ALA A 47 1.71 -9.65 -7.95
C ALA A 47 0.56 -9.93 -8.94
N LYS A 48 -0.64 -9.45 -8.66
CA LYS A 48 -1.80 -9.58 -9.54
C LYS A 48 -1.58 -8.90 -10.90
N SER A 49 -0.96 -7.73 -10.92
CA SER A 49 -0.65 -7.02 -12.16
C SER A 49 0.42 -7.72 -13.01
N THR A 50 1.30 -8.49 -12.38
CA THR A 50 2.39 -9.21 -13.05
C THR A 50 1.93 -10.55 -13.61
N ASN A 51 1.16 -11.32 -12.82
CA ASN A 51 0.64 -12.64 -13.24
C ASN A 51 -0.62 -13.01 -12.43
N SER A 52 -1.79 -12.57 -12.90
CA SER A 52 -3.07 -12.88 -12.27
C SER A 52 -3.38 -14.36 -12.25
N ALA A 53 -2.99 -15.11 -13.31
CA ALA A 53 -3.30 -16.53 -13.45
C ALA A 53 -2.69 -17.38 -12.32
N ILE A 54 -1.49 -17.08 -11.88
CA ILE A 54 -0.86 -17.79 -10.75
C ILE A 54 -1.63 -17.54 -9.45
N LEU A 55 -2.10 -16.32 -9.21
CA LEU A 55 -2.84 -16.00 -8.01
C LEU A 55 -4.23 -16.64 -8.01
N GLU A 56 -4.91 -16.66 -9.13
CA GLU A 56 -6.25 -17.27 -9.29
C GLU A 56 -6.24 -18.79 -9.11
N VAL A 57 -5.13 -19.45 -9.49
CA VAL A 57 -4.96 -20.90 -9.26
C VAL A 57 -4.83 -21.23 -7.76
N HIS A 58 -4.25 -20.33 -6.97
CA HIS A 58 -3.96 -20.60 -5.55
C HIS A 58 -4.96 -19.96 -4.59
N PHE A 59 -5.69 -18.94 -5.04
CA PHE A 59 -6.62 -18.19 -4.21
C PHE A 59 -7.87 -17.80 -5.00
N ASP A 60 -9.05 -18.25 -4.56
CA ASP A 60 -10.33 -17.82 -5.13
C ASP A 60 -10.52 -16.31 -5.01
N SER A 61 -10.07 -15.73 -3.89
CA SER A 61 -10.08 -14.29 -3.64
C SER A 61 -8.86 -13.89 -2.81
N PRO A 62 -7.76 -13.47 -3.45
CA PRO A 62 -6.52 -13.10 -2.74
C PRO A 62 -6.72 -11.99 -1.69
N THR A 63 -7.59 -11.00 -1.98
CA THR A 63 -7.89 -9.92 -1.03
C THR A 63 -8.67 -10.42 0.18
N HIS A 64 -9.62 -11.34 -0.03
CA HIS A 64 -10.38 -11.95 1.05
C HIS A 64 -9.47 -12.77 1.96
N PHE A 65 -8.60 -13.60 1.37
CA PHE A 65 -7.59 -14.35 2.11
C PHE A 65 -6.73 -13.43 2.99
N LEU A 66 -6.29 -12.29 2.45
CA LEU A 66 -5.51 -11.33 3.21
C LEU A 66 -6.30 -10.76 4.40
N PHE A 67 -7.55 -10.39 4.20
CA PHE A 67 -8.42 -9.90 5.28
C PHE A 67 -8.64 -10.95 6.38
N GLU A 68 -8.80 -12.20 6.02
CA GLU A 68 -8.90 -13.31 6.98
C GLU A 68 -7.61 -13.47 7.80
N GLN A 69 -6.43 -13.39 7.15
CA GLN A 69 -5.13 -13.45 7.85
C GLN A 69 -4.98 -12.34 8.90
N TYR A 70 -5.54 -11.17 8.62
CA TYR A 70 -5.54 -10.04 9.55
C TYR A 70 -6.72 -10.05 10.52
N ASN A 71 -7.63 -11.02 10.43
CA ASN A 71 -8.88 -11.03 11.17
C ASN A 71 -9.58 -9.66 11.10
N VAL A 72 -9.84 -9.23 9.87
CA VAL A 72 -10.46 -7.96 9.50
C VAL A 72 -11.49 -8.24 8.42
N ASP A 73 -12.66 -7.65 8.49
CA ASP A 73 -13.61 -7.67 7.39
C ASP A 73 -13.49 -6.43 6.50
N SER A 74 -14.09 -6.50 5.31
CA SER A 74 -14.03 -5.42 4.32
C SER A 74 -14.70 -4.13 4.79
N VAL A 75 -15.75 -4.22 5.60
CA VAL A 75 -16.47 -3.05 6.14
C VAL A 75 -15.60 -2.36 7.18
N GLN A 76 -15.00 -3.14 8.08
CA GLN A 76 -14.05 -2.65 9.08
C GLN A 76 -12.84 -1.96 8.41
N PHE A 77 -12.30 -2.55 7.34
CA PHE A 77 -11.21 -1.96 6.57
C PHE A 77 -11.60 -0.61 5.98
N VAL A 78 -12.72 -0.56 5.26
CA VAL A 78 -13.21 0.67 4.62
C VAL A 78 -13.50 1.77 5.64
N GLN A 79 -14.15 1.45 6.75
CA GLN A 79 -14.44 2.41 7.82
C GLN A 79 -13.16 2.95 8.46
N SER A 80 -12.17 2.10 8.65
CA SER A 80 -10.86 2.49 9.19
C SER A 80 -10.09 3.39 8.22
N ASP A 81 -10.12 3.05 6.92
CA ASP A 81 -9.47 3.86 5.88
C ASP A 81 -10.08 5.26 5.78
N ILE A 82 -11.42 5.36 5.75
CA ILE A 82 -12.15 6.63 5.77
C ILE A 82 -11.80 7.46 7.03
N TYR A 83 -11.72 6.81 8.19
CA TYR A 83 -11.36 7.48 9.42
C TYR A 83 -9.93 8.03 9.37
N TYR A 84 -8.95 7.23 8.95
CA TYR A 84 -7.57 7.68 8.80
C TYR A 84 -7.43 8.75 7.72
N ALA A 85 -8.13 8.65 6.60
CA ALA A 85 -8.15 9.65 5.55
C ALA A 85 -8.69 11.02 6.03
N SER A 86 -9.53 11.04 7.07
CA SER A 86 -9.97 12.28 7.72
C SER A 86 -8.89 12.94 8.59
N GLN A 87 -7.75 12.27 8.81
CA GLN A 87 -6.63 12.75 9.60
C GLN A 87 -5.36 12.83 8.74
N PRO A 88 -5.15 13.92 8.00
CA PRO A 88 -4.12 14.01 6.96
C PRO A 88 -2.72 13.60 7.42
N LEU A 89 -2.29 14.04 8.60
CA LEU A 89 -0.95 13.74 9.14
C LEU A 89 -0.78 12.26 9.49
N VAL A 90 -1.84 11.61 10.01
CA VAL A 90 -1.81 10.18 10.34
C VAL A 90 -1.83 9.35 9.06
N TYR A 91 -2.68 9.74 8.10
CA TYR A 91 -2.79 9.07 6.81
C TYR A 91 -1.48 9.15 6.03
N GLU A 92 -0.86 10.32 5.96
CA GLU A 92 0.47 10.51 5.37
C GLU A 92 1.52 9.62 6.04
N ALA A 93 1.55 9.56 7.37
CA ALA A 93 2.50 8.72 8.10
C ALA A 93 2.32 7.22 7.79
N ILE A 94 1.08 6.74 7.68
CA ILE A 94 0.76 5.35 7.29
C ILE A 94 1.33 5.07 5.88
N TYR A 95 0.98 5.88 4.89
CA TYR A 95 1.40 5.65 3.51
C TYR A 95 2.90 5.84 3.30
N LYS A 96 3.50 6.78 4.01
CA LYS A 96 4.96 6.95 4.01
C LYS A 96 5.66 5.69 4.53
N GLU A 97 5.21 5.13 5.64
CA GLU A 97 5.81 3.89 6.17
C GLU A 97 5.61 2.71 5.21
N VAL A 98 4.44 2.59 4.56
CA VAL A 98 4.21 1.59 3.51
C VAL A 98 5.21 1.77 2.37
N ALA A 99 5.38 2.99 1.86
CA ALA A 99 6.31 3.29 0.78
C ALA A 99 7.77 2.98 1.16
N ASP A 100 8.19 3.40 2.36
CA ASP A 100 9.54 3.15 2.87
C ASP A 100 9.81 1.64 3.01
N ARG A 101 8.82 0.84 3.43
CA ARG A 101 8.96 -0.63 3.49
C ARG A 101 9.09 -1.25 2.10
N LEU A 102 8.29 -0.82 1.13
CA LEU A 102 8.37 -1.29 -0.25
C LEU A 102 9.75 -1.00 -0.88
N VAL A 103 10.29 0.20 -0.64
CA VAL A 103 11.63 0.57 -1.11
C VAL A 103 12.70 -0.32 -0.48
N ARG A 104 12.68 -0.51 0.84
CA ARG A 104 13.64 -1.38 1.55
C ARG A 104 13.59 -2.83 1.04
N GLU A 105 12.39 -3.35 0.78
CA GLU A 105 12.25 -4.72 0.28
C GLU A 105 12.76 -4.87 -1.15
N LYS A 106 12.45 -3.89 -2.00
CA LYS A 106 12.99 -3.83 -3.36
C LYS A 106 14.52 -3.83 -3.37
N GLU A 107 15.15 -3.00 -2.54
CA GLU A 107 16.62 -2.93 -2.42
C GLU A 107 17.22 -4.29 -2.01
N LYS A 108 16.64 -4.95 -1.01
CA LYS A 108 17.08 -6.30 -0.59
C LYS A 108 16.95 -7.33 -1.72
N MET A 109 15.86 -7.29 -2.46
CA MET A 109 15.64 -8.21 -3.60
C MET A 109 16.64 -7.95 -4.72
N GLU A 110 16.95 -6.69 -5.02
CA GLU A 110 17.95 -6.32 -6.03
C GLU A 110 19.35 -6.77 -5.63
N GLU A 111 19.73 -6.60 -4.37
CA GLU A 111 21.01 -7.09 -3.84
C GLU A 111 21.10 -8.62 -3.88
N ALA A 112 20.05 -9.32 -3.43
CA ALA A 112 20.02 -10.78 -3.48
C ALA A 112 20.12 -11.30 -4.93
N ARG A 113 19.46 -10.64 -5.89
CA ARG A 113 19.53 -10.98 -7.31
C ARG A 113 20.94 -10.77 -7.87
N LYS A 114 21.61 -9.69 -7.48
CA LYS A 114 22.99 -9.42 -7.87
C LYS A 114 23.93 -10.51 -7.39
N ILE A 115 23.87 -10.86 -6.10
CA ILE A 115 24.67 -11.93 -5.50
C ILE A 115 24.42 -13.27 -6.22
N ALA A 116 23.16 -13.60 -6.49
CA ALA A 116 22.81 -14.83 -7.21
C ALA A 116 23.41 -14.86 -8.62
N ASN A 117 23.32 -13.75 -9.37
CA ASN A 117 23.88 -13.65 -10.72
C ASN A 117 25.41 -13.76 -10.72
N ASP A 118 26.09 -13.12 -9.77
CA ASP A 118 27.55 -13.18 -9.62
C ASP A 118 28.00 -14.62 -9.29
N SER A 119 27.28 -15.31 -8.44
CA SER A 119 27.57 -16.71 -8.08
C SER A 119 27.36 -17.66 -9.27
N LEU A 120 26.34 -17.44 -10.10
CA LEU A 120 26.12 -18.20 -11.33
C LEU A 120 27.23 -17.96 -12.38
N ALA A 121 27.66 -16.71 -12.51
CA ALA A 121 28.77 -16.34 -13.41
C ALA A 121 30.10 -17.00 -12.99
N LEU A 122 30.38 -17.07 -11.70
CA LEU A 122 31.57 -17.78 -11.18
C LEU A 122 31.50 -19.28 -11.46
N LYS A 123 30.35 -19.92 -11.20
CA LYS A 123 30.16 -21.35 -11.49
C LYS A 123 30.33 -21.66 -12.97
N SER A 124 29.79 -20.81 -13.85
CA SER A 124 29.93 -21.02 -15.32
C SER A 124 31.35 -20.91 -15.80
N ARG A 125 32.17 -20.03 -15.21
CA ARG A 125 33.60 -19.92 -15.51
C ARG A 125 34.36 -21.18 -15.05
N GLN A 126 34.14 -21.66 -13.85
CA GLN A 126 34.77 -22.87 -13.32
C GLN A 126 34.48 -24.11 -14.17
N VAL A 127 33.23 -24.27 -14.61
CA VAL A 127 32.84 -25.36 -15.49
C VAL A 127 33.54 -25.25 -16.85
N LYS A 128 33.66 -24.07 -17.41
CA LYS A 128 34.33 -23.85 -18.70
C LYS A 128 35.81 -24.18 -18.62
N ASP A 129 36.50 -23.78 -17.55
CA ASP A 129 37.92 -24.02 -17.31
C ASP A 129 38.19 -25.53 -17.13
N SER A 130 37.29 -26.25 -16.44
CA SER A 130 37.42 -27.71 -16.25
C SER A 130 37.14 -28.58 -17.48
N ILE A 131 36.59 -28.01 -18.55
CA ILE A 131 36.34 -28.73 -19.83
C ILE A 131 37.50 -28.52 -20.83
N GLN A 132 38.35 -27.52 -20.58
CA GLN A 132 39.48 -27.19 -21.49
C GLN A 132 40.81 -27.86 -21.10
N ASP A 133 40.87 -28.51 -19.93
CA ASP A 133 41.96 -29.38 -19.46
C ASP A 133 41.63 -30.87 -19.79
#